data_b56447dc1d2536efc318aba162e85d47
#
_entry.id   b56447dc1d2536efc318aba162e85d47
#
_cell.length_a   1.000
_cell.length_b   1.000
_cell.length_c   1.000
_cell.angle_alpha   90.00
_cell.angle_beta   90.00
_cell.angle_gamma   90.00
#
_symmetry.space_group_name_H-M   'P 1'
#
loop_
_entity.id
_entity.type
_entity.pdbx_description
1 polymer ?
#
loop_
_entity_poly.entity_id
_entity_poly.type
_entity_poly.pdbx_seq_one_letter_code
_entity_poly.pdbx_strand_id
1 'polypeptide(L)'
;MKFPRLTLVILILFVAKIATGQEMEPRAYSPSPVGTQFVVVGYAYQSGDVLLDASLPLKDVSIKLNAGSLGYGRSFNLAGRQANVAVLFPYLWGTAQGTVFEDQINVRRSGGGDLRVRFSTLLKGGPALGLKEFAARKPGTVVGVSVSIIVPSGQYDPARLVNPGSNRWAVKPEIGISKPLGRWTLEAMGGAWLFTANDSFLGNSRREQKALASFSGDVVYTIRRRMVLFVY
;
A
#
# COMPACT_ATOMS: atom_id res chain seq x y z
N MET A 1 20.88 -20.16 28.75
CA MET A 1 21.66 -19.10 28.07
C MET A 1 20.73 -17.90 27.84
N LYS A 2 20.98 -16.80 28.55
CA LYS A 2 20.21 -15.54 28.40
C LYS A 2 20.87 -14.72 27.29
N PHE A 3 20.32 -14.73 26.09
CA PHE A 3 20.76 -13.78 25.06
C PHE A 3 20.39 -12.38 25.52
N PRO A 4 21.32 -11.42 25.52
CA PRO A 4 21.02 -10.06 25.94
C PRO A 4 20.00 -9.44 24.96
N ARG A 5 18.98 -8.80 25.52
CA ARG A 5 17.89 -8.12 24.77
C ARG A 5 18.38 -7.16 23.68
N LEU A 6 19.61 -6.68 23.81
CA LEU A 6 20.28 -5.79 22.87
C LEU A 6 20.60 -6.47 21.51
N THR A 7 20.98 -7.75 21.54
CA THR A 7 21.34 -8.50 20.32
C THR A 7 20.12 -8.75 19.43
N LEU A 8 18.95 -8.96 20.04
CA LEU A 8 17.70 -9.16 19.31
C LEU A 8 17.23 -7.88 18.61
N VAL A 9 17.37 -6.72 19.27
CA VAL A 9 17.03 -5.41 18.69
C VAL A 9 17.96 -5.07 17.52
N ILE A 10 19.26 -5.37 17.61
CA ILE A 10 20.23 -5.14 16.52
C ILE A 10 19.93 -6.07 15.33
N LEU A 11 19.53 -7.31 15.56
CA LEU A 11 19.18 -8.25 14.49
C LEU A 11 17.91 -7.80 13.74
N ILE A 12 16.89 -7.29 14.46
CA ILE A 12 15.66 -6.76 13.85
C ILE A 12 15.96 -5.52 13.00
N LEU A 13 16.83 -4.61 13.47
CA LEU A 13 17.25 -3.44 12.72
C LEU A 13 18.08 -3.79 11.46
N PHE A 14 18.81 -4.91 11.47
CA PHE A 14 19.59 -5.35 10.30
C PHE A 14 18.71 -5.96 9.21
N VAL A 15 17.62 -6.63 9.57
CA VAL A 15 16.64 -7.20 8.61
C VAL A 15 15.82 -6.07 7.95
N ALA A 16 15.54 -4.99 8.67
CA ALA A 16 14.77 -3.85 8.14
C ALA A 16 15.46 -3.10 6.99
N LYS A 17 16.78 -3.24 6.80
CA LYS A 17 17.51 -2.61 5.69
C LYS A 17 17.36 -3.33 4.33
N ILE A 18 16.79 -4.52 4.29
CA ILE A 18 16.66 -5.32 3.05
C ILE A 18 15.29 -5.14 2.37
N ALA A 19 14.32 -4.52 3.06
CA ALA A 19 12.96 -4.34 2.54
C ALA A 19 12.82 -3.02 1.75
N THR A 20 13.41 -2.94 0.57
CA THR A 20 13.17 -1.86 -0.38
C THR A 20 11.92 -2.17 -1.21
N GLY A 21 10.87 -1.36 -1.07
CA GLY A 21 9.66 -1.47 -1.89
C GLY A 21 8.46 -2.16 -1.24
N GLN A 22 8.44 -2.30 0.08
CA GLN A 22 7.32 -2.92 0.80
C GLN A 22 6.09 -2.00 0.80
N GLU A 23 4.94 -2.52 0.40
CA GLU A 23 3.65 -1.84 0.52
C GLU A 23 3.22 -1.90 1.99
N MET A 24 3.31 -0.76 2.69
CA MET A 24 3.07 -0.69 4.12
C MET A 24 1.58 -0.42 4.39
N GLU A 25 0.85 -1.45 4.79
CA GLU A 25 -0.53 -1.34 5.26
C GLU A 25 -0.67 -1.96 6.67
N PRO A 26 0.03 -1.42 7.69
CA PRO A 26 -0.01 -2.01 9.02
C PRO A 26 -1.44 -1.99 9.56
N ARG A 27 -1.82 -3.09 10.23
CA ARG A 27 -3.15 -3.29 10.80
C ARG A 27 -4.29 -3.30 9.77
N ALA A 28 -3.99 -3.67 8.52
CA ALA A 28 -4.96 -3.74 7.42
C ALA A 28 -6.20 -4.59 7.74
N TYR A 29 -6.05 -5.60 8.58
CA TYR A 29 -7.13 -6.49 9.04
C TYR A 29 -7.49 -6.30 10.52
N SER A 30 -7.17 -5.14 11.11
CA SER A 30 -7.59 -4.85 12.48
C SER A 30 -9.11 -4.69 12.56
N PRO A 31 -9.78 -5.40 13.48
CA PRO A 31 -11.21 -5.24 13.67
C PRO A 31 -11.57 -3.85 14.18
N SER A 32 -12.73 -3.36 13.73
CA SER A 32 -13.34 -2.11 14.19
C SER A 32 -14.85 -2.28 14.40
N PRO A 33 -15.51 -1.44 15.20
CA PRO A 33 -16.95 -1.46 15.31
C PRO A 33 -17.62 -1.22 13.95
N VAL A 34 -18.76 -1.87 13.71
CA VAL A 34 -19.60 -1.58 12.54
C VAL A 34 -20.11 -0.14 12.59
N GLY A 35 -20.10 0.52 11.42
CA GLY A 35 -20.50 1.92 11.28
C GLY A 35 -19.37 2.92 11.54
N THR A 36 -18.16 2.43 11.89
CA THR A 36 -16.99 3.31 12.00
C THR A 36 -16.67 3.95 10.66
N GLN A 37 -16.49 5.26 10.65
CA GLN A 37 -16.03 6.04 9.52
C GLN A 37 -14.64 6.59 9.84
N PHE A 38 -13.78 6.65 8.84
CA PHE A 38 -12.44 7.21 9.00
C PHE A 38 -12.02 8.01 7.77
N VAL A 39 -11.26 9.06 8.03
CA VAL A 39 -10.60 9.87 7.01
C VAL A 39 -9.10 9.62 7.14
N VAL A 40 -8.43 9.45 6.03
CA VAL A 40 -6.99 9.28 5.95
C VAL A 40 -6.40 10.45 5.18
N VAL A 41 -5.42 11.10 5.79
CA VAL A 41 -4.59 12.08 5.11
C VAL A 41 -3.16 11.55 5.16
N GLY A 42 -2.54 11.42 4.02
CA GLY A 42 -1.19 10.88 3.91
C GLY A 42 -0.27 11.78 3.10
N TYR A 43 1.01 11.70 3.41
CA TYR A 43 2.07 12.28 2.61
C TYR A 43 3.21 11.28 2.51
N ALA A 44 3.76 11.12 1.31
CA ALA A 44 4.94 10.31 1.06
C ALA A 44 5.94 11.09 0.20
N TYR A 45 7.21 10.90 0.47
CA TYR A 45 8.31 11.36 -0.36
C TYR A 45 9.16 10.18 -0.79
N GLN A 46 9.44 10.08 -2.07
CA GLN A 46 10.29 9.06 -2.65
C GLN A 46 11.39 9.72 -3.49
N SER A 47 12.60 9.24 -3.35
CA SER A 47 13.75 9.68 -4.15
C SER A 47 14.62 8.48 -4.45
N GLY A 48 15.03 8.32 -5.69
CA GLY A 48 15.90 7.22 -6.10
C GLY A 48 16.01 7.09 -7.61
N ASP A 49 16.88 6.17 -8.01
CA ASP A 49 17.08 5.83 -9.40
C ASP A 49 16.03 4.83 -9.87
N VAL A 50 15.60 4.97 -11.11
CA VAL A 50 14.59 4.10 -11.71
C VAL A 50 15.24 3.22 -12.74
N LEU A 51 15.14 1.89 -12.53
CA LEU A 51 15.48 0.93 -13.55
C LEU A 51 14.38 0.94 -14.62
N LEU A 52 14.70 1.47 -15.77
CA LEU A 52 13.82 1.45 -16.93
C LEU A 52 14.12 0.25 -17.82
N ASP A 53 13.16 -0.06 -18.69
CA ASP A 53 13.34 -1.08 -19.72
C ASP A 53 14.54 -0.68 -20.62
N ALA A 54 15.45 -1.62 -20.82
CA ALA A 54 16.66 -1.41 -21.62
C ALA A 54 16.36 -1.08 -23.11
N SER A 55 15.12 -1.30 -23.56
CA SER A 55 14.67 -0.93 -24.90
C SER A 55 14.37 0.57 -25.04
N LEU A 56 14.27 1.31 -23.92
CA LEU A 56 14.07 2.75 -23.94
C LEU A 56 15.43 3.47 -24.01
N PRO A 57 15.57 4.50 -24.85
CA PRO A 57 16.81 5.27 -24.98
C PRO A 57 16.99 6.24 -23.79
N LEU A 58 16.84 5.73 -22.58
CA LEU A 58 16.87 6.49 -21.33
C LEU A 58 17.92 5.89 -20.39
N LYS A 59 18.83 6.71 -19.90
CA LYS A 59 19.88 6.34 -18.93
C LYS A 59 19.81 7.24 -17.70
N ASP A 60 20.31 6.71 -16.58
CA ASP A 60 20.54 7.45 -15.35
C ASP A 60 19.29 8.23 -14.87
N VAL A 61 18.12 7.56 -14.93
CA VAL A 61 16.86 8.20 -14.56
C VAL A 61 16.72 8.22 -13.04
N SER A 62 16.70 9.41 -12.47
CA SER A 62 16.39 9.64 -11.06
C SER A 62 15.07 10.38 -10.91
N ILE A 63 14.33 10.04 -9.87
CA ILE A 63 13.02 10.62 -9.58
C ILE A 63 13.02 11.18 -8.15
N LYS A 64 12.42 12.37 -8.00
CA LYS A 64 12.01 12.93 -6.72
C LYS A 64 10.49 13.13 -6.77
N LEU A 65 9.77 12.29 -6.06
CA LEU A 65 8.31 12.25 -6.10
C LEU A 65 7.75 12.55 -4.71
N ASN A 66 6.78 13.44 -4.67
CA ASN A 66 5.92 13.70 -3.53
C ASN A 66 4.52 13.19 -3.84
N ALA A 67 3.85 12.60 -2.86
CA ALA A 67 2.48 12.14 -2.96
C ALA A 67 1.69 12.60 -1.74
N GLY A 68 0.71 13.47 -1.96
CA GLY A 68 -0.35 13.75 -0.98
C GLY A 68 -1.51 12.80 -1.22
N SER A 69 -2.18 12.32 -0.20
CA SER A 69 -3.34 11.46 -0.35
C SER A 69 -4.46 11.84 0.60
N LEU A 70 -5.70 11.76 0.11
CA LEU A 70 -6.92 11.89 0.88
C LEU A 70 -7.75 10.64 0.69
N GLY A 71 -8.15 10.02 1.80
CA GLY A 71 -8.97 8.82 1.79
C GLY A 71 -10.16 8.90 2.73
N TYR A 72 -11.18 8.11 2.41
CA TYR A 72 -12.34 7.89 3.24
C TYR A 72 -12.65 6.40 3.28
N GLY A 73 -13.03 5.90 4.45
CA GLY A 73 -13.46 4.52 4.59
C GLY A 73 -14.56 4.35 5.62
N ARG A 74 -15.26 3.23 5.51
CA ARG A 74 -16.35 2.85 6.39
C ARG A 74 -16.39 1.36 6.64
N SER A 75 -16.63 0.98 7.90
CA SER A 75 -16.92 -0.40 8.29
C SER A 75 -18.44 -0.67 8.25
N PHE A 76 -18.81 -1.89 7.89
CA PHE A 76 -20.19 -2.34 7.84
C PHE A 76 -20.31 -3.84 8.14
N ASN A 77 -21.56 -4.29 8.31
CA ASN A 77 -21.86 -5.70 8.50
C ASN A 77 -22.08 -6.38 7.14
N LEU A 78 -21.30 -7.41 6.86
CA LEU A 78 -21.47 -8.30 5.72
C LEU A 78 -21.72 -9.72 6.23
N ALA A 79 -22.98 -10.15 6.23
CA ALA A 79 -23.39 -11.50 6.65
C ALA A 79 -22.82 -11.91 8.03
N GLY A 80 -22.92 -11.02 9.03
CA GLY A 80 -22.43 -11.25 10.40
C GLY A 80 -20.93 -11.03 10.58
N ARG A 81 -20.18 -10.66 9.54
CA ARG A 81 -18.75 -10.36 9.57
C ARG A 81 -18.51 -8.89 9.39
N GLN A 82 -17.45 -8.39 10.01
CA GLN A 82 -16.99 -7.03 9.75
C GLN A 82 -16.39 -6.96 8.35
N ALA A 83 -16.83 -5.98 7.58
CA ALA A 83 -16.27 -5.61 6.29
C ALA A 83 -15.96 -4.11 6.27
N ASN A 84 -15.03 -3.70 5.41
CA ASN A 84 -14.66 -2.32 5.19
C ASN A 84 -14.63 -2.02 3.69
N VAL A 85 -15.01 -0.81 3.35
CA VAL A 85 -14.70 -0.20 2.06
C VAL A 85 -13.91 1.08 2.31
N ALA A 86 -12.86 1.28 1.53
CA ALA A 86 -12.05 2.50 1.58
C ALA A 86 -11.74 2.97 0.16
N VAL A 87 -11.71 4.30 0.01
CA VAL A 87 -11.36 4.97 -1.24
C VAL A 87 -10.22 5.94 -0.93
N LEU A 88 -9.17 5.94 -1.75
CA LEU A 88 -8.00 6.81 -1.61
C LEU A 88 -7.74 7.51 -2.93
N PHE A 89 -7.62 8.83 -2.88
CA PHE A 89 -7.26 9.67 -4.00
C PHE A 89 -5.86 10.28 -3.78
N PRO A 90 -4.86 9.92 -4.58
CA PRO A 90 -3.52 10.51 -4.51
C PRO A 90 -3.41 11.74 -5.42
N TYR A 91 -2.64 12.72 -4.99
CA TYR A 91 -2.15 13.81 -5.81
C TYR A 91 -0.62 13.78 -5.82
N LEU A 92 -0.02 13.72 -7.00
CA LEU A 92 1.41 13.52 -7.20
C LEU A 92 2.06 14.80 -7.72
N TRP A 93 3.27 15.11 -7.23
CA TRP A 93 4.11 16.17 -7.82
C TRP A 93 5.58 15.83 -7.64
N GLY A 94 6.36 16.09 -8.67
CA GLY A 94 7.76 15.72 -8.62
C GLY A 94 8.54 16.09 -9.86
N THR A 95 9.80 15.69 -9.87
CA THR A 95 10.75 15.87 -10.97
C THR A 95 11.35 14.51 -11.33
N ALA A 96 11.51 14.29 -12.62
CA ALA A 96 12.28 13.19 -13.17
C ALA A 96 13.43 13.77 -13.99
N GLN A 97 14.63 13.29 -13.74
CA GLN A 97 15.86 13.67 -14.48
C GLN A 97 16.43 12.42 -15.13
N GLY A 98 16.99 12.56 -16.31
CA GLY A 98 17.61 11.45 -17.02
C GLY A 98 18.27 11.91 -18.29
N THR A 99 19.02 11.02 -18.94
CA THR A 99 19.66 11.27 -20.23
C THR A 99 18.90 10.52 -21.32
N VAL A 100 18.45 11.24 -22.34
CA VAL A 100 17.83 10.69 -23.55
C VAL A 100 18.82 10.87 -24.70
N PHE A 101 19.34 9.77 -25.27
CA PHE A 101 20.50 9.76 -26.15
C PHE A 101 21.71 10.43 -25.47
N GLU A 102 22.00 11.68 -25.76
CA GLU A 102 23.09 12.49 -25.17
C GLU A 102 22.60 13.73 -24.42
N ASP A 103 21.29 14.00 -24.47
CA ASP A 103 20.69 15.19 -23.86
C ASP A 103 20.19 14.92 -22.44
N GLN A 104 20.57 15.78 -21.51
CA GLN A 104 19.99 15.77 -20.16
C GLN A 104 18.61 16.38 -20.17
N ILE A 105 17.63 15.60 -19.69
CA ILE A 105 16.24 16.03 -19.60
C ILE A 105 15.83 16.13 -18.13
N ASN A 106 15.21 17.27 -17.79
CA ASN A 106 14.57 17.47 -16.49
C ASN A 106 13.09 17.77 -16.73
N VAL A 107 12.23 16.91 -16.19
CA VAL A 107 10.80 16.98 -16.39
C VAL A 107 10.10 17.15 -15.04
N ARG A 108 9.30 18.21 -14.91
CA ARG A 108 8.42 18.40 -13.76
C ARG A 108 7.00 17.98 -14.09
N ARG A 109 6.37 17.22 -13.18
CA ARG A 109 4.98 16.75 -13.34
C ARG A 109 4.22 16.93 -12.03
N SER A 110 2.93 17.25 -12.17
CA SER A 110 1.98 17.24 -11.05
C SER A 110 0.60 16.89 -11.57
N GLY A 111 -0.21 16.27 -10.71
CA GLY A 111 -1.59 15.95 -11.06
C GLY A 111 -2.23 14.88 -10.18
N GLY A 112 -3.53 14.65 -10.38
CA GLY A 112 -4.26 13.57 -9.75
C GLY A 112 -3.76 12.21 -10.22
N GLY A 113 -3.45 11.33 -9.29
CA GLY A 113 -3.13 9.93 -9.58
C GLY A 113 -4.39 9.08 -9.69
N ASP A 114 -4.20 7.79 -9.89
CA ASP A 114 -5.30 6.85 -10.03
C ASP A 114 -5.99 6.59 -8.69
N LEU A 115 -7.33 6.60 -8.70
CA LEU A 115 -8.15 6.28 -7.55
C LEU A 115 -7.91 4.83 -7.11
N ARG A 116 -7.72 4.62 -5.81
CA ARG A 116 -7.64 3.28 -5.23
C ARG A 116 -8.89 3.00 -4.41
N VAL A 117 -9.54 1.87 -4.68
CA VAL A 117 -10.65 1.34 -3.90
C VAL A 117 -10.23 0.05 -3.26
N ARG A 118 -10.43 -0.10 -1.95
CA ARG A 118 -10.18 -1.35 -1.24
C ARG A 118 -11.44 -1.82 -0.56
N PHE A 119 -11.79 -3.06 -0.80
CA PHE A 119 -12.80 -3.80 -0.07
C PHE A 119 -12.11 -4.90 0.74
N SER A 120 -12.50 -5.06 2.02
CA SER A 120 -11.97 -6.12 2.88
C SER A 120 -13.03 -6.70 3.79
N THR A 121 -12.89 -7.97 4.17
CA THR A 121 -13.75 -8.61 5.16
C THR A 121 -12.94 -9.58 6.02
N LEU A 122 -13.38 -9.74 7.27
CA LEU A 122 -12.73 -10.61 8.24
C LEU A 122 -13.42 -11.99 8.24
N LEU A 123 -12.70 -13.00 7.75
CA LEU A 123 -13.20 -14.38 7.65
C LEU A 123 -13.25 -15.07 9.03
N LYS A 124 -12.27 -14.75 9.90
CA LYS A 124 -12.15 -15.29 11.27
C LYS A 124 -11.80 -14.16 12.24
N GLY A 125 -12.33 -14.23 13.45
CA GLY A 125 -11.98 -13.31 14.54
C GLY A 125 -12.51 -11.88 14.41
N GLY A 126 -13.37 -11.61 13.43
CA GLY A 126 -13.97 -10.30 13.16
C GLY A 126 -15.49 -10.37 13.01
N PRO A 127 -16.26 -10.70 14.07
CA PRO A 127 -17.70 -10.58 14.01
C PRO A 127 -18.12 -9.12 13.84
N ALA A 128 -19.26 -8.91 13.19
CA ALA A 128 -19.85 -7.58 13.02
C ALA A 128 -20.45 -7.10 14.32
N LEU A 129 -19.70 -6.33 15.11
CA LEU A 129 -20.09 -5.86 16.45
C LEU A 129 -20.35 -4.35 16.43
N GLY A 130 -21.38 -3.93 17.17
CA GLY A 130 -21.61 -2.54 17.52
C GLY A 130 -20.54 -2.03 18.51
N LEU A 131 -20.52 -0.72 18.77
CA LEU A 131 -19.50 -0.08 19.61
C LEU A 131 -19.40 -0.67 21.03
N LYS A 132 -20.54 -0.95 21.68
CA LYS A 132 -20.59 -1.50 23.04
C LYS A 132 -20.03 -2.92 23.09
N GLU A 133 -20.47 -3.77 22.18
CA GLU A 133 -20.05 -5.17 22.07
C GLU A 133 -18.58 -5.27 21.69
N PHE A 134 -18.13 -4.41 20.79
CA PHE A 134 -16.73 -4.33 20.38
C PHE A 134 -15.80 -3.94 21.55
N ALA A 135 -16.24 -3.03 22.44
CA ALA A 135 -15.47 -2.64 23.62
C ALA A 135 -15.24 -3.81 24.60
N ALA A 136 -16.19 -4.75 24.66
CA ALA A 136 -16.10 -5.96 25.49
C ALA A 136 -15.36 -7.14 24.81
N ARG A 137 -15.02 -6.99 23.53
CA ARG A 137 -14.36 -8.04 22.73
C ARG A 137 -12.97 -8.37 23.26
N LYS A 138 -12.68 -9.65 23.42
CA LYS A 138 -11.31 -10.13 23.70
C LYS A 138 -10.51 -10.15 22.39
N PRO A 139 -9.27 -9.63 22.38
CA PRO A 139 -8.37 -9.77 21.23
C PRO A 139 -8.13 -11.25 20.89
N GLY A 140 -8.08 -11.57 19.63
CA GLY A 140 -7.83 -12.92 19.16
C GLY A 140 -7.26 -12.90 17.74
N THR A 141 -6.85 -14.06 17.25
CA THR A 141 -6.35 -14.20 15.88
C THR A 141 -7.44 -13.81 14.87
N VAL A 142 -7.06 -12.98 13.92
CA VAL A 142 -7.91 -12.49 12.83
C VAL A 142 -7.35 -13.02 11.51
N VAL A 143 -8.23 -13.51 10.64
CA VAL A 143 -7.92 -13.80 9.25
C VAL A 143 -8.85 -12.97 8.38
N GLY A 144 -8.30 -12.24 7.43
CA GLY A 144 -9.06 -11.39 6.53
C GLY A 144 -8.65 -11.59 5.07
N VAL A 145 -9.53 -11.17 4.20
CA VAL A 145 -9.28 -11.08 2.76
C VAL A 145 -9.64 -9.69 2.27
N SER A 146 -8.95 -9.25 1.24
CA SER A 146 -9.26 -8.00 0.58
C SER A 146 -9.07 -8.07 -0.92
N VAL A 147 -9.68 -7.11 -1.60
CA VAL A 147 -9.43 -6.79 -3.01
C VAL A 147 -9.18 -5.30 -3.09
N SER A 148 -8.00 -4.92 -3.56
CA SER A 148 -7.66 -3.54 -3.90
C SER A 148 -7.76 -3.37 -5.42
N ILE A 149 -8.39 -2.28 -5.86
CA ILE A 149 -8.59 -1.94 -7.26
C ILE A 149 -8.00 -0.54 -7.50
N ILE A 150 -7.13 -0.41 -8.48
CA ILE A 150 -6.66 0.87 -9.00
C ILE A 150 -7.46 1.16 -10.26
N VAL A 151 -8.21 2.27 -10.23
CA VAL A 151 -9.05 2.74 -11.34
C VAL A 151 -8.23 3.72 -12.17
N PRO A 152 -8.15 3.59 -13.51
CA PRO A 152 -7.39 4.51 -14.37
C PRO A 152 -8.09 5.87 -14.52
N SER A 153 -8.16 6.60 -13.42
CA SER A 153 -8.84 7.91 -13.30
C SER A 153 -7.86 9.08 -13.17
N GLY A 154 -6.58 8.79 -13.04
CA GLY A 154 -5.52 9.79 -12.91
C GLY A 154 -5.24 10.53 -14.19
N GLN A 155 -4.55 11.66 -14.06
CA GLN A 155 -4.14 12.45 -15.22
C GLN A 155 -3.13 11.68 -16.07
N TYR A 156 -3.47 11.46 -17.33
CA TYR A 156 -2.68 10.71 -18.27
C TYR A 156 -2.60 11.43 -19.63
N ASP A 157 -1.40 11.53 -20.16
CA ASP A 157 -1.13 12.06 -21.49
C ASP A 157 -0.30 11.00 -22.26
N PRO A 158 -0.86 10.40 -23.32
CA PRO A 158 -0.19 9.34 -24.06
C PRO A 158 1.11 9.79 -24.75
N ALA A 159 1.31 11.08 -24.97
CA ALA A 159 2.54 11.62 -25.54
C ALA A 159 3.69 11.71 -24.50
N ARG A 160 3.42 11.44 -23.22
CA ARG A 160 4.40 11.60 -22.12
C ARG A 160 4.81 10.27 -21.52
N LEU A 161 6.10 10.14 -21.24
CA LEU A 161 6.64 8.97 -20.55
C LEU A 161 6.25 8.94 -19.07
N VAL A 162 6.27 10.10 -18.41
CA VAL A 162 5.97 10.23 -16.97
C VAL A 162 4.60 10.87 -16.79
N ASN A 163 3.68 10.13 -16.20
CA ASN A 163 2.31 10.54 -15.94
C ASN A 163 1.92 10.30 -14.48
N PRO A 164 1.06 11.12 -13.86
CA PRO A 164 0.47 10.86 -12.55
C PRO A 164 -0.43 9.63 -12.54
N GLY A 165 -1.21 9.39 -13.59
CA GLY A 165 -2.05 8.20 -13.79
C GLY A 165 -1.36 7.14 -14.63
N SER A 166 -1.77 5.88 -14.47
CA SER A 166 -1.19 4.72 -15.16
C SER A 166 -1.92 4.31 -16.43
N ASN A 167 -3.14 4.84 -16.65
CA ASN A 167 -4.05 4.51 -17.76
C ASN A 167 -4.30 2.99 -17.91
N ARG A 168 -4.37 2.29 -16.80
CA ARG A 168 -4.67 0.84 -16.76
C ARG A 168 -5.31 0.47 -15.43
N TRP A 169 -6.09 -0.58 -15.45
CA TRP A 169 -6.61 -1.19 -14.24
C TRP A 169 -5.53 -2.03 -13.56
N ALA A 170 -5.57 -2.04 -12.23
CA ALA A 170 -4.83 -3.02 -11.46
C ALA A 170 -5.72 -3.56 -10.33
N VAL A 171 -5.62 -4.86 -10.07
CA VAL A 171 -6.40 -5.55 -9.04
C VAL A 171 -5.46 -6.39 -8.19
N LYS A 172 -5.57 -6.26 -6.86
CA LYS A 172 -4.82 -7.08 -5.90
C LYS A 172 -5.77 -7.83 -4.98
N PRO A 173 -6.08 -9.10 -5.23
CA PRO A 173 -6.56 -10.01 -4.20
C PRO A 173 -5.47 -10.26 -3.16
N GLU A 174 -5.84 -10.29 -1.88
CA GLU A 174 -4.91 -10.44 -0.76
C GLU A 174 -5.57 -11.20 0.39
N ILE A 175 -4.81 -12.04 1.07
CA ILE A 175 -5.18 -12.68 2.33
C ILE A 175 -4.17 -12.27 3.40
N GLY A 176 -4.65 -12.09 4.63
CA GLY A 176 -3.78 -11.74 5.75
C GLY A 176 -4.23 -12.36 7.06
N ILE A 177 -3.27 -12.50 7.95
CA ILE A 177 -3.46 -12.96 9.32
C ILE A 177 -2.84 -11.95 10.28
N SER A 178 -3.55 -11.66 11.37
CA SER A 178 -3.07 -10.82 12.47
C SER A 178 -3.25 -11.59 13.78
N LYS A 179 -2.15 -11.79 14.52
CA LYS A 179 -2.12 -12.57 15.78
C LYS A 179 -1.61 -11.72 16.92
N PRO A 180 -2.48 -11.32 17.88
CA PRO A 180 -2.06 -10.63 19.08
C PRO A 180 -1.35 -11.59 20.06
N LEU A 181 -0.22 -11.14 20.60
CA LEU A 181 0.63 -11.83 21.58
C LEU A 181 0.95 -10.86 22.74
N GLY A 182 0.01 -10.63 23.62
CA GLY A 182 0.13 -9.64 24.69
C GLY A 182 0.20 -8.21 24.14
N ARG A 183 1.34 -7.54 24.32
CA ARG A 183 1.57 -6.19 23.75
C ARG A 183 2.04 -6.21 22.31
N TRP A 184 2.43 -7.35 21.80
CA TRP A 184 2.85 -7.53 20.41
C TRP A 184 1.69 -7.99 19.55
N THR A 185 1.70 -7.62 18.30
CA THR A 185 0.84 -8.19 17.26
C THR A 185 1.73 -8.53 16.07
N LEU A 186 1.64 -9.76 15.62
CA LEU A 186 2.32 -10.23 14.41
C LEU A 186 1.31 -10.26 13.28
N GLU A 187 1.67 -9.69 12.15
CA GLU A 187 0.84 -9.67 10.95
C GLU A 187 1.63 -10.23 9.77
N ALA A 188 0.94 -10.96 8.91
CA ALA A 188 1.49 -11.44 7.64
C ALA A 188 0.39 -11.36 6.59
N MET A 189 0.74 -10.86 5.41
CA MET A 189 -0.16 -10.69 4.28
C MET A 189 0.50 -11.19 3.00
N GLY A 190 -0.32 -11.74 2.11
CA GLY A 190 0.14 -12.20 0.80
C GLY A 190 -0.92 -11.98 -0.26
N GLY A 191 -0.49 -11.52 -1.42
CA GLY A 191 -1.37 -11.22 -2.54
C GLY A 191 -0.61 -11.14 -3.87
N ALA A 192 -1.32 -10.75 -4.91
CA ALA A 192 -0.71 -10.50 -6.20
C ALA A 192 -1.41 -9.36 -6.93
N TRP A 193 -0.65 -8.43 -7.47
CA TRP A 193 -1.12 -7.43 -8.39
C TRP A 193 -1.28 -8.01 -9.79
N LEU A 194 -2.45 -7.84 -10.35
CA LEU A 194 -2.81 -8.17 -11.73
C LEU A 194 -3.10 -6.88 -12.47
N PHE A 195 -2.58 -6.73 -13.66
CA PHE A 195 -2.67 -5.49 -14.43
C PHE A 195 -3.32 -5.74 -15.80
N THR A 196 -4.11 -4.78 -16.26
CA THR A 196 -4.47 -4.71 -17.68
C THR A 196 -3.33 -4.05 -18.47
N ALA A 197 -3.36 -4.19 -19.79
CA ALA A 197 -2.47 -3.42 -20.65
C ALA A 197 -2.86 -1.93 -20.66
N ASN A 198 -1.88 -1.08 -20.97
CA ASN A 198 -2.09 0.29 -21.39
C ASN A 198 -1.79 0.38 -22.90
N ASP A 199 -2.83 0.52 -23.70
CA ASP A 199 -2.75 0.50 -25.16
C ASP A 199 -2.42 1.88 -25.78
N SER A 200 -2.24 2.91 -24.95
CA SER A 200 -1.97 4.28 -25.37
C SER A 200 -0.65 4.81 -24.77
N PHE A 201 0.36 3.96 -24.67
CA PHE A 201 1.65 4.36 -24.10
C PHE A 201 2.56 4.94 -25.19
N LEU A 202 3.10 6.16 -25.00
CA LEU A 202 3.94 6.89 -25.95
C LEU A 202 3.37 6.88 -27.37
N GLY A 203 2.18 7.41 -27.51
CA GLY A 203 1.40 7.36 -28.74
C GLY A 203 0.52 6.11 -28.79
N ASN A 204 0.84 5.19 -29.68
CA ASN A 204 0.05 3.98 -29.93
C ASN A 204 0.76 2.69 -29.47
N SER A 205 1.77 2.79 -28.63
CA SER A 205 2.47 1.62 -28.11
C SER A 205 1.64 0.95 -27.01
N ARG A 206 1.70 -0.38 -26.93
CA ARG A 206 1.08 -1.18 -25.87
C ARG A 206 2.10 -1.49 -24.80
N ARG A 207 1.77 -1.16 -23.56
CA ARG A 207 2.57 -1.52 -22.39
C ARG A 207 1.85 -2.53 -21.53
N GLU A 208 2.49 -3.67 -21.31
CA GLU A 208 2.01 -4.74 -20.44
C GLU A 208 2.90 -4.87 -19.20
N GLN A 209 2.31 -5.36 -18.13
CA GLN A 209 3.05 -5.72 -16.93
C GLN A 209 2.59 -7.10 -16.45
N LYS A 210 3.54 -7.97 -16.19
CA LYS A 210 3.29 -9.29 -15.59
C LYS A 210 2.76 -9.13 -14.17
N ALA A 211 2.07 -10.16 -13.70
CA ALA A 211 1.61 -10.21 -12.32
C ALA A 211 2.78 -10.06 -11.35
N LEU A 212 2.57 -9.30 -10.27
CA LEU A 212 3.57 -9.03 -9.24
C LEU A 212 3.10 -9.58 -7.90
N ALA A 213 3.80 -10.58 -7.38
CA ALA A 213 3.55 -11.10 -6.05
C ALA A 213 3.90 -10.05 -4.99
N SER A 214 3.07 -9.98 -3.95
CA SER A 214 3.23 -9.05 -2.82
C SER A 214 3.16 -9.84 -1.52
N PHE A 215 4.16 -9.67 -0.67
CA PHE A 215 4.20 -10.25 0.68
C PHE A 215 4.63 -9.16 1.65
N SER A 216 3.95 -9.09 2.80
CA SER A 216 4.36 -8.22 3.88
C SER A 216 4.27 -8.94 5.23
N GLY A 217 5.12 -8.52 6.16
CA GLY A 217 5.12 -8.98 7.54
C GLY A 217 5.40 -7.81 8.47
N ASP A 218 4.50 -7.60 9.44
CA ASP A 218 4.58 -6.47 10.35
C ASP A 218 4.65 -6.95 11.81
N VAL A 219 5.42 -6.24 12.61
CA VAL A 219 5.49 -6.42 14.06
C VAL A 219 5.03 -5.12 14.70
N VAL A 220 3.90 -5.18 15.38
CA VAL A 220 3.28 -4.02 16.03
C VAL A 220 3.45 -4.14 17.54
N TYR A 221 4.01 -3.12 18.20
CA TYR A 221 4.10 -3.03 19.64
C TYR A 221 3.15 -1.98 20.21
N THR A 222 2.23 -2.39 21.08
CA THR A 222 1.28 -1.50 21.75
C THR A 222 1.89 -0.93 23.02
N ILE A 223 2.29 0.34 22.99
CA ILE A 223 2.85 1.07 24.14
C ILE A 223 1.75 1.39 25.15
N ARG A 224 0.63 1.96 24.64
CA ARG A 224 -0.58 2.30 25.41
C ARG A 224 -1.81 2.07 24.51
N ARG A 225 -3.03 2.06 25.10
CA ARG A 225 -4.29 1.83 24.36
C ARG A 225 -4.49 2.69 23.09
N ARG A 226 -3.76 3.82 22.97
CA ARG A 226 -3.87 4.77 21.84
C ARG A 226 -2.53 5.07 21.17
N MET A 227 -1.47 4.34 21.54
CA MET A 227 -0.12 4.56 20.99
C MET A 227 0.49 3.22 20.60
N VAL A 228 0.80 3.06 19.34
CA VAL A 228 1.44 1.87 18.78
C VAL A 228 2.73 2.27 18.06
N LEU A 229 3.72 1.41 18.11
CA LEU A 229 4.95 1.49 17.33
C LEU A 229 4.90 0.40 16.28
N PHE A 230 5.18 0.75 15.04
CA PHE A 230 5.34 -0.18 13.95
C PHE A 230 6.82 -0.42 13.70
N VAL A 231 7.19 -1.69 13.50
CA VAL A 231 8.53 -2.11 13.09
C VAL A 231 8.34 -2.96 11.84
N TYR A 232 8.96 -2.53 10.76
CA TYR A 232 8.88 -3.14 9.44
C TYR A 232 10.15 -3.89 9.09
#